data_fd27fb7c0ca466eb13357b0692759661
#
_entry.id   fd27fb7c0ca466eb13357b0692759661
#
_cell.length_a   1.000
_cell.length_b   1.000
_cell.length_c   1.000
_cell.angle_alpha   90.00
_cell.angle_beta   90.00
_cell.angle_gamma   90.00
#
_symmetry.space_group_name_H-M   'P 1'
#
loop_
_entity.id
_entity.type
_entity.pdbx_description
1 polymer ?
#
loop_
_entity_poly.entity_id
_entity_poly.type
_entity_poly.pdbx_seq_one_letter_code
_entity_poly.pdbx_strand_id
1 'polypeptide(L)'
;MTLQIRPVETGLPGSTIIPFGEVILDPDEVNVSQDASIPTKFTFDSPLYLPGDNNRFAIVLISNSLNYNAWISRMGEVDISTAGLPDEQQVIISQQPYLGSLFKSQNGSTWDPSQFEDLKFTIFQADFNTDTTGVARFFSPQLQEGNDQIITLPENSITALSR
;
A
#
# COMPACT_ATOMS: atom_id res chain seq x y z
N MET A 1 -2.15 -12.79 -3.59
CA MET A 1 -1.17 -11.69 -3.84
C MET A 1 -1.03 -10.87 -2.57
N THR A 2 0.19 -10.47 -2.21
CA THR A 2 0.44 -9.72 -0.98
C THR A 2 0.99 -8.33 -1.32
N LEU A 3 0.41 -7.30 -0.72
CA LEU A 3 0.94 -5.93 -0.75
C LEU A 3 1.49 -5.58 0.62
N GLN A 4 2.70 -5.02 0.65
CA GLN A 4 3.35 -4.58 1.88
C GLN A 4 3.82 -3.14 1.73
N ILE A 5 3.75 -2.37 2.80
CA ILE A 5 4.39 -1.07 2.90
C ILE A 5 5.63 -1.21 3.78
N ARG A 6 6.77 -0.85 3.20
CA ARG A 6 8.07 -0.97 3.86
C ARG A 6 8.78 0.38 3.89
N PRO A 7 9.58 0.68 4.91
CA PRO A 7 10.45 1.86 4.87
C PRO A 7 11.52 1.69 3.78
N VAL A 8 11.98 2.80 3.23
CA VAL A 8 13.12 2.80 2.31
C VAL A 8 14.39 2.98 3.12
N GLU A 9 15.30 2.03 3.02
CA GLU A 9 16.60 2.01 3.69
C GLU A 9 17.71 2.09 2.62
N THR A 10 18.60 3.06 2.76
CA THR A 10 19.70 3.28 1.79
C THR A 10 19.26 3.37 0.32
N GLY A 11 18.04 3.86 0.07
CA GLY A 11 17.49 4.01 -1.27
C GLY A 11 16.77 2.77 -1.84
N LEU A 12 16.69 1.69 -1.09
CA LEU A 12 16.04 0.42 -1.48
C LEU A 12 14.90 0.08 -0.51
N PRO A 13 13.91 -0.74 -0.94
CA PRO A 13 12.90 -1.25 -0.03
C PRO A 13 13.55 -2.04 1.11
N GLY A 14 13.25 -1.65 2.35
CA GLY A 14 13.74 -2.32 3.55
C GLY A 14 13.15 -3.72 3.74
N SER A 15 13.65 -4.45 4.73
CA SER A 15 13.18 -5.79 5.06
C SER A 15 11.99 -5.81 6.03
N THR A 16 11.78 -4.72 6.76
CA THR A 16 10.71 -4.59 7.75
C THR A 16 9.42 -4.11 7.11
N ILE A 17 8.28 -4.56 7.64
CA ILE A 17 6.95 -4.09 7.24
C ILE A 17 6.50 -3.09 8.31
N ILE A 18 5.92 -1.96 7.90
CA ILE A 18 5.34 -1.04 8.88
C ILE A 18 4.16 -1.70 9.59
N PRO A 19 3.88 -1.34 10.86
CA PRO A 19 2.73 -1.91 11.58
C PRO A 19 1.44 -1.76 10.78
N PHE A 20 0.66 -2.85 10.66
CA PHE A 20 -0.58 -2.96 9.86
C PHE A 20 -0.40 -2.73 8.35
N GLY A 21 0.84 -2.65 7.86
CA GLY A 21 1.18 -2.35 6.47
C GLY A 21 1.21 -3.56 5.54
N GLU A 22 0.44 -4.60 5.80
CA GLU A 22 0.33 -5.78 4.95
C GLU A 22 -1.13 -6.09 4.64
N VAL A 23 -1.40 -6.41 3.37
CA VAL A 23 -2.71 -6.88 2.88
C VAL A 23 -2.49 -8.08 1.98
N ILE A 24 -3.25 -9.14 2.21
CA ILE A 24 -3.25 -10.33 1.38
C ILE A 24 -4.58 -10.41 0.66
N LEU A 25 -4.53 -10.55 -0.66
CA LEU A 25 -5.70 -10.81 -1.50
C LEU A 25 -5.68 -12.24 -2.00
N ASP A 26 -6.84 -12.86 -1.99
CA ASP A 26 -7.07 -14.14 -2.64
C ASP A 26 -7.09 -13.98 -4.18
N PRO A 27 -6.87 -15.06 -4.93
CA PRO A 27 -6.80 -14.98 -6.40
C PRO A 27 -8.05 -14.40 -7.07
N ASP A 28 -9.23 -14.63 -6.51
CA ASP A 28 -10.52 -14.18 -7.00
C ASP A 28 -10.80 -12.69 -6.70
N GLU A 29 -10.04 -12.09 -5.79
CA GLU A 29 -10.08 -10.65 -5.49
C GLU A 29 -9.18 -9.82 -6.40
N VAL A 30 -8.30 -10.48 -7.18
CA VAL A 30 -7.38 -9.80 -8.08
C VAL A 30 -8.05 -9.59 -9.43
N ASN A 31 -8.31 -8.33 -9.76
CA ASN A 31 -8.87 -7.96 -11.04
C ASN A 31 -7.85 -8.09 -12.16
N VAL A 32 -8.32 -8.50 -13.33
CA VAL A 32 -7.52 -8.60 -14.55
C VAL A 32 -8.13 -7.72 -15.63
N SER A 33 -7.30 -7.07 -16.42
CA SER A 33 -7.73 -6.31 -17.60
C SER A 33 -6.70 -6.43 -18.73
N GLN A 34 -7.15 -6.22 -19.96
CA GLN A 34 -6.27 -6.27 -21.14
C GLN A 34 -5.61 -4.91 -21.46
N ASP A 35 -6.05 -3.85 -20.79
CA ASP A 35 -5.67 -2.47 -21.07
C ASP A 35 -5.32 -1.65 -19.82
N ALA A 36 -5.09 -2.31 -18.70
CA ALA A 36 -4.83 -1.69 -17.39
C ALA A 36 -5.95 -0.75 -16.89
N SER A 37 -7.20 -0.89 -17.40
CA SER A 37 -8.32 -0.02 -17.00
C SER A 37 -8.96 -0.41 -15.69
N ILE A 38 -8.86 -1.69 -15.29
CA ILE A 38 -9.52 -2.21 -14.11
C ILE A 38 -8.49 -2.36 -12.98
N PRO A 39 -8.54 -1.53 -11.93
CA PRO A 39 -7.59 -1.61 -10.82
C PRO A 39 -7.93 -2.75 -9.86
N THR A 40 -6.91 -3.35 -9.26
CA THR A 40 -7.06 -4.17 -8.05
C THR A 40 -6.89 -3.30 -6.83
N LYS A 41 -7.87 -3.31 -5.91
CA LYS A 41 -7.87 -2.48 -4.72
C LYS A 41 -7.37 -3.27 -3.51
N PHE A 42 -6.35 -2.74 -2.85
CA PHE A 42 -5.87 -3.21 -1.56
C PHE A 42 -6.40 -2.29 -0.46
N THR A 43 -7.14 -2.85 0.49
CA THR A 43 -7.70 -2.08 1.61
C THR A 43 -7.09 -2.59 2.90
N PHE A 44 -6.41 -1.70 3.62
CA PHE A 44 -5.85 -2.01 4.93
C PHE A 44 -6.95 -2.01 5.98
N ASP A 45 -6.84 -2.86 7.01
CA ASP A 45 -7.80 -2.95 8.11
C ASP A 45 -7.93 -1.64 8.90
N SER A 46 -6.87 -0.86 8.91
CA SER A 46 -6.84 0.47 9.52
C SER A 46 -5.97 1.42 8.70
N PRO A 47 -6.23 2.74 8.78
CA PRO A 47 -5.36 3.73 8.15
C PRO A 47 -3.93 3.61 8.67
N LEU A 48 -2.96 3.63 7.75
CA LEU A 48 -1.55 3.55 8.08
C LEU A 48 -1.00 4.94 8.39
N TYR A 49 -0.26 5.04 9.47
CA TYR A 49 0.48 6.26 9.77
C TYR A 49 1.84 6.23 9.08
N LEU A 50 2.02 7.11 8.11
CA LEU A 50 3.28 7.32 7.41
C LEU A 50 3.86 8.68 7.83
N PRO A 51 4.90 8.71 8.69
CA PRO A 51 5.50 9.97 9.11
C PRO A 51 6.14 10.69 7.92
N GLY A 52 5.81 11.99 7.76
CA GLY A 52 6.20 12.79 6.60
C GLY A 52 7.63 13.31 6.58
N ASP A 53 8.35 13.29 7.69
CA ASP A 53 9.65 13.95 7.87
C ASP A 53 10.79 13.31 7.07
N ASN A 54 10.84 13.55 5.76
CA ASN A 54 11.82 12.97 4.82
C ASN A 54 11.84 11.43 4.75
N ASN A 55 10.88 10.76 5.36
CA ASN A 55 10.76 9.32 5.27
C ASN A 55 10.21 8.91 3.90
N ARG A 56 10.82 7.92 3.30
CA ARG A 56 10.36 7.31 2.06
C ARG A 56 9.84 5.92 2.36
N PHE A 57 8.78 5.54 1.67
CA PHE A 57 8.17 4.23 1.79
C PHE A 57 8.09 3.57 0.42
N ALA A 58 8.22 2.26 0.42
CA ALA A 58 8.07 1.44 -0.76
C ALA A 58 6.77 0.64 -0.68
N ILE A 59 6.03 0.62 -1.77
CA ILE A 59 4.92 -0.30 -2.00
C ILE A 59 5.52 -1.56 -2.61
N VAL A 60 5.41 -2.68 -1.92
CA VAL A 60 5.99 -3.95 -2.33
C VAL A 60 4.88 -4.94 -2.66
N LEU A 61 4.84 -5.41 -3.90
CA LEU A 61 3.93 -6.48 -4.34
C LEU A 61 4.70 -7.79 -4.37
N ILE A 62 4.16 -8.80 -3.69
CA ILE A 62 4.75 -10.12 -3.59
C ILE A 62 3.73 -11.18 -4.04
N SER A 63 4.19 -12.16 -4.77
CA SER A 63 3.43 -13.35 -5.11
C SER A 63 4.32 -14.58 -5.05
N ASN A 64 3.76 -15.69 -4.61
CA ASN A 64 4.37 -17.02 -4.69
C ASN A 64 3.98 -17.76 -5.97
N SER A 65 3.24 -17.12 -6.88
CA SER A 65 2.79 -17.67 -8.15
C SER A 65 3.33 -16.85 -9.31
N LEU A 66 3.74 -17.54 -10.37
CA LEU A 66 4.17 -16.93 -11.64
C LEU A 66 2.99 -16.48 -12.52
N ASN A 67 1.75 -16.76 -12.11
CA ASN A 67 0.56 -16.44 -12.89
C ASN A 67 0.09 -14.98 -12.71
N TYR A 68 0.63 -14.26 -11.73
CA TYR A 68 0.33 -12.85 -11.53
C TYR A 68 1.24 -11.98 -12.37
N ASN A 69 0.63 -11.05 -13.10
CA ASN A 69 1.32 -10.03 -13.88
C ASN A 69 0.80 -8.66 -13.45
N ALA A 70 1.67 -7.67 -13.46
CA ALA A 70 1.32 -6.28 -13.24
C ALA A 70 1.59 -5.47 -14.50
N TRP A 71 0.67 -4.59 -14.85
CA TRP A 71 0.87 -3.63 -15.92
C TRP A 71 1.92 -2.60 -15.49
N ILE A 72 2.91 -2.42 -16.33
CA ILE A 72 3.93 -1.39 -16.19
C ILE A 72 3.94 -0.50 -17.42
N SER A 73 4.30 0.76 -17.24
CA SER A 73 4.63 1.66 -18.34
C SER A 73 6.14 1.64 -18.57
N ARG A 74 6.54 1.68 -19.85
CA ARG A 74 7.96 1.76 -20.23
C ARG A 74 8.20 2.94 -21.14
N MET A 75 9.23 3.72 -20.87
CA MET A 75 9.61 4.84 -21.74
C MET A 75 9.89 4.37 -23.17
N GLY A 76 9.31 5.09 -24.13
CA GLY A 76 9.44 4.78 -25.55
C GLY A 76 8.40 3.77 -26.08
N GLU A 77 7.59 3.17 -25.22
CA GLU A 77 6.48 2.30 -25.64
C GLU A 77 5.15 3.08 -25.73
N VAL A 78 4.22 2.52 -26.47
CA VAL A 78 2.88 3.10 -26.63
C VAL A 78 2.07 2.84 -25.38
N ASP A 79 1.33 3.85 -24.91
CA ASP A 79 0.34 3.68 -23.86
C ASP A 79 -0.74 2.69 -24.32
N ILE A 80 -0.91 1.61 -23.58
CA ILE A 80 -1.82 0.51 -23.90
C ILE A 80 -3.26 0.98 -24.13
N SER A 81 -3.68 2.05 -23.44
CA SER A 81 -5.02 2.63 -23.61
C SER A 81 -5.22 3.25 -24.99
N THR A 82 -4.15 3.57 -25.69
CA THR A 82 -4.18 4.16 -27.04
C THR A 82 -3.65 3.22 -28.12
N ALA A 83 -3.18 2.03 -27.78
CA ALA A 83 -2.56 1.08 -28.70
C ALA A 83 -3.49 0.61 -29.86
N GLY A 84 -4.81 0.67 -29.66
CA GLY A 84 -5.81 0.35 -30.69
C GLY A 84 -6.17 1.50 -31.63
N LEU A 85 -5.62 2.70 -31.42
CA LEU A 85 -5.86 3.87 -32.22
C LEU A 85 -4.89 3.93 -33.44
N PRO A 86 -5.20 4.72 -34.51
CA PRO A 86 -4.25 5.02 -35.57
C PRO A 86 -2.94 5.59 -35.01
N ASP A 87 -1.81 5.32 -35.63
CA ASP A 87 -0.46 5.69 -35.16
C ASP A 87 -0.33 7.17 -34.78
N GLU A 88 -1.04 8.06 -35.51
CA GLU A 88 -1.04 9.51 -35.23
C GLU A 88 -1.75 9.89 -33.94
N GLN A 89 -2.57 9.01 -33.39
CA GLN A 89 -3.35 9.21 -32.14
C GLN A 89 -2.79 8.39 -30.97
N GLN A 90 -1.77 7.57 -31.21
CA GLN A 90 -1.12 6.82 -30.15
C GLN A 90 -0.26 7.73 -29.30
N VAL A 91 -0.33 7.53 -27.99
CA VAL A 91 0.49 8.25 -27.01
C VAL A 91 1.72 7.42 -26.70
N ILE A 92 2.89 7.97 -26.94
CA ILE A 92 4.16 7.37 -26.56
C ILE A 92 4.54 7.89 -25.18
N ILE A 93 4.92 6.98 -24.29
CA ILE A 93 5.40 7.31 -22.93
C ILE A 93 6.76 7.95 -23.05
N SER A 94 6.82 9.27 -22.91
CA SER A 94 8.01 10.09 -23.10
C SER A 94 8.67 10.56 -21.79
N GLN A 95 7.97 10.43 -20.68
CA GLN A 95 8.45 10.89 -19.38
C GLN A 95 8.17 9.85 -18.30
N GLN A 96 9.14 9.69 -17.40
CA GLN A 96 8.93 8.92 -16.19
C GLN A 96 8.32 9.82 -15.11
N PRO A 97 7.33 9.34 -14.35
CA PRO A 97 6.79 10.09 -13.22
C PRO A 97 7.89 10.41 -12.20
N TYR A 98 7.86 11.61 -11.65
CA TYR A 98 8.83 12.06 -10.63
C TYR A 98 8.69 11.38 -9.26
N LEU A 99 7.71 10.50 -9.11
CA LEU A 99 7.34 9.89 -7.84
C LEU A 99 7.96 8.51 -7.67
N GLY A 100 9.27 8.47 -7.42
CA GLY A 100 9.93 7.25 -7.03
C GLY A 100 10.62 6.50 -8.18
N SER A 101 10.91 5.24 -7.96
CA SER A 101 11.56 4.34 -8.92
C SER A 101 10.96 2.94 -8.78
N LEU A 102 10.79 2.24 -9.88
CA LEU A 102 10.41 0.84 -9.87
C LEU A 102 11.61 -0.03 -9.52
N PHE A 103 11.42 -0.97 -8.62
CA PHE A 103 12.39 -2.01 -8.29
C PHE A 103 11.80 -3.39 -8.59
N LYS A 104 12.63 -4.26 -9.14
CA LYS A 104 12.28 -5.66 -9.39
C LYS A 104 13.12 -6.57 -8.49
N SER A 105 12.49 -7.63 -7.97
CA SER A 105 13.15 -8.61 -7.13
C SER A 105 12.61 -10.00 -7.40
N GLN A 106 13.47 -11.02 -7.37
CA GLN A 106 13.08 -12.41 -7.45
C GLN A 106 12.94 -13.07 -6.06
N ASN A 107 13.56 -12.48 -5.05
CA ASN A 107 13.65 -13.06 -3.71
C ASN A 107 13.08 -12.15 -2.61
N GLY A 108 12.54 -10.97 -2.97
CA GLY A 108 12.00 -10.00 -2.01
C GLY A 108 13.03 -9.32 -1.10
N SER A 109 14.34 -9.54 -1.36
CA SER A 109 15.44 -9.00 -0.53
C SER A 109 16.45 -8.24 -1.36
N THR A 110 16.73 -8.70 -2.58
CA THR A 110 17.65 -8.05 -3.51
C THR A 110 16.82 -7.31 -4.56
N TRP A 111 17.12 -6.02 -4.76
CA TRP A 111 16.32 -5.14 -5.59
C TRP A 111 17.13 -4.56 -6.73
N ASP A 112 16.63 -4.72 -7.95
CA ASP A 112 17.20 -4.13 -9.16
C ASP A 112 16.37 -2.91 -9.57
N PRO A 113 16.95 -1.69 -9.57
CA PRO A 113 16.22 -0.49 -9.97
C PRO A 113 16.01 -0.45 -11.49
N SER A 114 14.82 -0.04 -11.91
CA SER A 114 14.49 0.26 -13.29
C SER A 114 14.24 1.76 -13.46
N GLN A 115 15.01 2.41 -14.33
CA GLN A 115 14.88 3.83 -14.61
C GLN A 115 13.92 4.15 -15.75
N PHE A 116 13.49 3.14 -16.49
CA PHE A 116 12.67 3.29 -17.70
C PHE A 116 11.27 2.74 -17.54
N GLU A 117 10.96 2.15 -16.40
CA GLU A 117 9.70 1.49 -16.14
C GLU A 117 9.08 1.99 -14.86
N ASP A 118 7.77 2.03 -14.81
CA ASP A 118 7.01 2.41 -13.62
C ASP A 118 5.70 1.65 -13.51
N LEU A 119 5.17 1.57 -12.30
CA LEU A 119 3.91 0.91 -11.98
C LEU A 119 2.82 1.98 -11.79
N LYS A 120 1.66 1.77 -12.42
CA LYS A 120 0.50 2.63 -12.21
C LYS A 120 -0.17 2.28 -10.88
N PHE A 121 -0.34 3.27 -10.01
CA PHE A 121 -1.05 3.10 -8.75
C PHE A 121 -1.79 4.38 -8.34
N THR A 122 -2.75 4.22 -7.44
CA THR A 122 -3.48 5.32 -6.80
C THR A 122 -3.48 5.09 -5.30
N ILE A 123 -3.13 6.10 -4.54
CA ILE A 123 -3.16 6.07 -3.07
C ILE A 123 -4.38 6.84 -2.59
N PHE A 124 -5.15 6.22 -1.70
CA PHE A 124 -6.24 6.88 -0.99
C PHE A 124 -5.77 7.23 0.42
N GLN A 125 -5.97 8.48 0.78
CA GLN A 125 -5.67 8.99 2.11
C GLN A 125 -6.92 8.94 2.98
N ALA A 126 -6.77 8.60 4.27
CA ALA A 126 -7.86 8.75 5.21
C ALA A 126 -8.09 10.23 5.52
N ASP A 127 -9.34 10.65 5.45
CA ASP A 127 -9.79 11.98 5.88
C ASP A 127 -10.49 11.83 7.23
N PHE A 128 -9.87 12.41 8.27
CA PHE A 128 -10.39 12.31 9.63
C PHE A 128 -11.22 13.56 9.96
N ASN A 129 -12.44 13.34 10.44
CA ASN A 129 -13.24 14.43 10.97
C ASN A 129 -12.67 14.86 12.32
N THR A 130 -11.98 15.99 12.33
CA THR A 130 -11.35 16.58 13.52
C THR A 130 -12.29 17.47 14.33
N ASP A 131 -13.49 17.74 13.82
CA ASP A 131 -14.49 18.61 14.48
C ASP A 131 -15.31 17.88 15.54
N THR A 132 -15.18 16.56 15.61
CA THR A 132 -15.92 15.71 16.56
C THR A 132 -14.99 14.94 17.48
N THR A 133 -15.40 14.77 18.73
CA THR A 133 -14.65 13.95 19.69
C THR A 133 -14.93 12.47 19.43
N GLY A 134 -13.87 11.69 19.20
CA GLY A 134 -13.94 10.24 19.12
C GLY A 134 -13.98 9.59 20.51
N VAL A 135 -14.71 8.47 20.62
CA VAL A 135 -14.72 7.63 21.82
C VAL A 135 -14.14 6.27 21.47
N ALA A 136 -13.02 5.92 22.08
CA ALA A 136 -12.45 4.58 21.97
C ALA A 136 -12.85 3.74 23.21
N ARG A 137 -13.38 2.54 22.96
CA ARG A 137 -13.68 1.59 24.02
C ARG A 137 -12.76 0.38 23.87
N PHE A 138 -12.01 0.10 24.92
CA PHE A 138 -11.13 -1.06 24.95
C PHE A 138 -11.77 -2.16 25.79
N PHE A 139 -11.80 -3.37 25.23
CA PHE A 139 -12.30 -4.54 25.89
C PHE A 139 -11.17 -5.55 26.05
N SER A 140 -11.06 -6.16 27.23
CA SER A 140 -10.19 -7.31 27.41
C SER A 140 -10.97 -8.60 27.11
N PRO A 141 -10.58 -9.42 26.13
CA PRO A 141 -11.26 -10.68 25.81
C PRO A 141 -11.27 -11.65 27.01
N GLN A 142 -10.30 -11.56 27.88
CA GLN A 142 -10.18 -12.42 29.07
C GLN A 142 -11.21 -12.12 30.16
N LEU A 143 -11.89 -10.97 30.09
CA LEU A 143 -12.93 -10.58 31.05
C LEU A 143 -14.33 -10.94 30.55
N GLN A 144 -14.50 -11.49 29.33
CA GLN A 144 -15.79 -11.87 28.78
C GLN A 144 -16.34 -13.22 29.26
N GLU A 145 -15.51 -14.06 29.89
CA GLU A 145 -15.99 -15.31 30.48
C GLU A 145 -16.40 -15.11 31.93
N GLY A 146 -17.61 -14.60 32.11
CA GLY A 146 -18.40 -14.94 33.30
C GLY A 146 -18.33 -14.05 34.52
N ASN A 147 -17.77 -12.83 34.48
CA ASN A 147 -17.87 -11.90 35.59
C ASN A 147 -17.98 -10.44 35.09
N ASP A 148 -19.13 -9.83 35.35
CA ASP A 148 -19.43 -8.41 35.13
C ASP A 148 -18.63 -7.47 36.06
N GLN A 149 -17.35 -7.71 36.25
CA GLN A 149 -16.51 -6.76 36.96
C GLN A 149 -16.04 -5.66 36.01
N ILE A 150 -16.80 -4.59 35.98
CA ILE A 150 -16.35 -3.32 35.39
C ILE A 150 -15.20 -2.81 36.27
N ILE A 151 -13.97 -2.94 35.78
CA ILE A 151 -12.82 -2.26 36.39
C ILE A 151 -12.93 -0.80 36.01
N THR A 152 -13.42 0.03 36.92
CA THR A 152 -13.40 1.48 36.76
C THR A 152 -11.97 1.94 37.02
N LEU A 153 -11.25 2.32 35.99
CA LEU A 153 -9.93 2.95 36.14
C LEU A 153 -10.15 4.36 36.74
N PRO A 154 -9.33 4.78 37.73
CA PRO A 154 -9.37 6.15 38.22
C PRO A 154 -9.19 7.15 37.09
N GLU A 155 -9.90 8.26 37.15
CA GLU A 155 -9.90 9.32 36.11
C GLU A 155 -8.47 9.78 35.68
N ASN A 156 -7.50 9.67 36.56
CA ASN A 156 -6.11 10.07 36.34
C ASN A 156 -5.25 9.04 35.60
N SER A 157 -5.75 7.82 35.36
CA SER A 157 -4.97 6.76 34.68
C SER A 157 -4.97 6.89 33.16
N ILE A 158 -5.89 7.66 32.59
CA ILE A 158 -5.96 7.91 31.13
C ILE A 158 -4.90 8.91 30.67
N THR A 159 -4.46 9.83 31.54
CA THR A 159 -3.42 10.82 31.23
C THR A 159 -2.01 10.22 31.13
N ALA A 160 -1.78 9.02 31.65
CA ALA A 160 -0.48 8.35 31.58
C ALA A 160 -0.22 7.62 30.24
N LEU A 161 -1.27 7.42 29.41
CA LEU A 161 -1.19 6.73 28.12
C LEU A 161 -1.04 7.68 26.93
N SER A 162 -1.02 8.99 27.16
CA SER A 162 -0.89 10.02 26.13
C SER A 162 0.52 10.58 25.96
N ARG A 163 1.56 9.81 26.35
CA ARG A 163 2.98 10.20 26.15
C ARG A 163 3.67 9.23 25.21
#